data_19d245edb2da8576116bbe0de755a356
#
_entry.id   19d245edb2da8576116bbe0de755a356
#
_cell.length_a   1.000
_cell.length_b   1.000
_cell.length_c   1.000
_cell.angle_alpha   90.00
_cell.angle_beta   90.00
_cell.angle_gamma   90.00
#
_symmetry.space_group_name_H-M   'P 1'
#
loop_
_entity.id
_entity.type
_entity.pdbx_description
1 polymer ?
#
loop_
_entity_poly.entity_id
_entity_poly.type
_entity_poly.pdbx_seq_one_letter_code
_entity_poly.pdbx_strand_id
1 'polypeptide(L)'
;IRLSLVGSEMCIRDRFVLYNNLLQSLFTSQILTIGAVFGAIWLMFLALFRSFYLATIAIIPNILPVVLVLGALGWMDIPLDLMTIMIAAVTLGIAVDFAIHYITRFQYEFPNDRDYIATMYRCHNTIGRAMWYTSITIIVGFSILVLSNFIPTIYFGIFTGLAMVVALLASVTLLPLLIISWKPLGRETVGQETPAHEVASE
;
A
#
# COMPACT_ATOMS: atom_id res chain seq x y z
N ILE A 1 -18.47 -25.61 -49.68
CA ILE A 1 -17.32 -24.79 -49.24
C ILE A 1 -17.75 -23.44 -48.65
N ARG A 2 -18.78 -22.78 -49.15
CA ARG A 2 -19.24 -21.49 -48.57
C ARG A 2 -19.90 -21.57 -47.18
N LEU A 3 -20.57 -22.67 -46.84
CA LEU A 3 -21.21 -22.86 -45.53
C LEU A 3 -20.20 -23.07 -44.37
N SER A 4 -19.05 -23.66 -44.66
CA SER A 4 -18.02 -23.90 -43.65
C SER A 4 -17.24 -22.63 -43.26
N LEU A 5 -17.08 -21.71 -44.21
CA LEU A 5 -16.45 -20.42 -43.99
C LEU A 5 -17.33 -19.50 -43.13
N VAL A 6 -18.64 -19.47 -43.39
CA VAL A 6 -19.59 -18.67 -42.59
C VAL A 6 -19.66 -19.17 -41.12
N GLY A 7 -19.60 -20.49 -40.92
CA GLY A 7 -19.56 -21.05 -39.55
C GLY A 7 -18.27 -20.72 -38.80
N SER A 8 -17.12 -20.69 -39.47
CA SER A 8 -15.83 -20.34 -38.84
C SER A 8 -15.73 -18.86 -38.50
N GLU A 9 -16.22 -17.96 -39.37
CA GLU A 9 -16.23 -16.53 -39.08
C GLU A 9 -17.19 -16.15 -37.95
N MET A 10 -18.36 -16.81 -37.89
CA MET A 10 -19.33 -16.62 -36.82
C MET A 10 -18.77 -17.08 -35.47
N CYS A 11 -18.08 -18.22 -35.45
CA CYS A 11 -17.45 -18.76 -34.23
C CYS A 11 -16.26 -17.92 -33.73
N ILE A 12 -15.51 -17.29 -34.66
CA ILE A 12 -14.41 -16.35 -34.30
C ILE A 12 -14.99 -15.04 -33.77
N ARG A 13 -16.04 -14.53 -34.39
CA ARG A 13 -16.71 -13.30 -33.98
C ARG A 13 -17.36 -13.42 -32.60
N ASP A 14 -18.04 -14.54 -32.33
CA ASP A 14 -18.65 -14.83 -31.05
C ASP A 14 -17.58 -14.95 -29.95
N ARG A 15 -16.45 -15.58 -30.26
CA ARG A 15 -15.31 -15.73 -29.33
C ARG A 15 -14.67 -14.37 -29.01
N PHE A 16 -14.58 -13.48 -30.00
CA PHE A 16 -14.01 -12.13 -29.81
C PHE A 16 -14.95 -11.24 -28.97
N VAL A 17 -16.26 -11.35 -29.18
CA VAL A 17 -17.27 -10.62 -28.39
C VAL A 17 -17.31 -11.15 -26.96
N LEU A 18 -17.26 -12.47 -26.77
CA LEU A 18 -17.17 -13.07 -25.43
C LEU A 18 -15.91 -12.64 -24.69
N TYR A 19 -14.76 -12.64 -25.36
CA TYR A 19 -13.49 -12.20 -24.78
C TYR A 19 -13.53 -10.74 -24.38
N ASN A 20 -14.06 -9.86 -25.24
CA ASN A 20 -14.20 -8.45 -24.93
C ASN A 20 -15.16 -8.17 -23.75
N ASN A 21 -16.29 -8.88 -23.72
CA ASN A 21 -17.24 -8.78 -22.61
C ASN A 21 -16.65 -9.30 -21.28
N LEU A 22 -15.87 -10.39 -21.35
CA LEU A 22 -15.14 -10.90 -20.17
C LEU A 22 -14.12 -9.89 -19.66
N LEU A 23 -13.30 -9.30 -20.55
CA LEU A 23 -12.35 -8.27 -20.16
C LEU A 23 -13.04 -7.06 -19.53
N GLN A 24 -14.09 -6.55 -20.15
CA GLN A 24 -14.84 -5.40 -19.64
C GLN A 24 -15.48 -5.70 -18.28
N SER A 25 -16.02 -6.89 -18.09
CA SER A 25 -16.56 -7.35 -16.81
C SER A 25 -15.48 -7.45 -15.74
N LEU A 26 -14.29 -7.96 -16.09
CA LEU A 26 -13.13 -8.03 -15.18
C LEU A 26 -12.66 -6.65 -14.76
N PHE A 27 -12.54 -5.70 -15.69
CA PHE A 27 -12.16 -4.32 -15.37
C PHE A 27 -13.15 -3.64 -14.42
N THR A 28 -14.44 -3.73 -14.73
CA THR A 28 -15.50 -3.12 -13.91
C THR A 28 -15.53 -3.75 -12.52
N SER A 29 -15.44 -5.07 -12.43
CA SER A 29 -15.38 -5.80 -11.17
C SER A 29 -14.14 -5.42 -10.36
N GLN A 30 -12.99 -5.27 -11.02
CA GLN A 30 -11.74 -4.90 -10.37
C GLN A 30 -11.80 -3.49 -9.75
N ILE A 31 -12.29 -2.51 -10.49
CA ILE A 31 -12.42 -1.13 -10.00
C ILE A 31 -13.38 -1.08 -8.81
N LEU A 32 -14.52 -1.77 -8.90
CA LEU A 32 -15.52 -1.81 -7.83
C LEU A 32 -14.95 -2.50 -6.58
N THR A 33 -14.24 -3.61 -6.76
CA THR A 33 -13.61 -4.36 -5.66
C THR A 33 -12.53 -3.55 -4.97
N ILE A 34 -11.63 -2.91 -5.73
CA ILE A 34 -10.58 -2.04 -5.17
C ILE A 34 -11.22 -0.89 -4.41
N GLY A 35 -12.24 -0.23 -4.95
CA GLY A 35 -12.96 0.83 -4.28
C GLY A 35 -13.62 0.37 -2.97
N ALA A 36 -14.29 -0.78 -2.99
CA ALA A 36 -14.91 -1.36 -1.81
C ALA A 36 -13.87 -1.73 -0.73
N VAL A 37 -12.72 -2.30 -1.12
CA VAL A 37 -11.63 -2.64 -0.21
C VAL A 37 -11.01 -1.37 0.40
N PHE A 38 -10.75 -0.32 -0.39
CA PHE A 38 -10.28 0.96 0.16
C PHE A 38 -11.29 1.57 1.13
N GLY A 39 -12.58 1.52 0.84
CA GLY A 39 -13.63 1.96 1.74
C GLY A 39 -13.65 1.17 3.06
N ALA A 40 -13.55 -0.16 2.98
CA ALA A 40 -13.48 -1.02 4.15
C ALA A 40 -12.23 -0.75 5.01
N ILE A 41 -11.06 -0.58 4.37
CA ILE A 41 -9.81 -0.23 5.06
C ILE A 41 -9.92 1.14 5.72
N TRP A 42 -10.53 2.11 5.06
CA TRP A 42 -10.73 3.44 5.64
C TRP A 42 -11.62 3.39 6.87
N LEU A 43 -12.74 2.63 6.82
CA LEU A 43 -13.61 2.39 7.97
C LEU A 43 -12.86 1.68 9.10
N MET A 44 -12.02 0.70 8.78
CA MET A 44 -11.17 0.00 9.75
C MET A 44 -10.19 0.97 10.43
N PHE A 45 -9.50 1.83 9.66
CA PHE A 45 -8.61 2.85 10.24
C PHE A 45 -9.37 3.84 11.11
N LEU A 46 -10.58 4.21 10.72
CA LEU A 46 -11.43 5.12 11.49
C LEU A 46 -11.83 4.48 12.83
N ALA A 47 -12.17 3.20 12.83
CA ALA A 47 -12.47 2.44 14.04
C ALA A 47 -11.24 2.26 14.94
N LEU A 48 -10.06 2.00 14.33
CA LEU A 48 -8.81 1.74 15.05
C LEU A 48 -8.25 3.01 15.69
N PHE A 49 -8.12 4.08 14.91
CA PHE A 49 -7.48 5.32 15.37
C PHE A 49 -8.46 6.30 16.02
N ARG A 50 -9.77 6.08 15.86
CA ARG A 50 -10.84 6.95 16.36
C ARG A 50 -10.65 8.43 15.98
N SER A 51 -9.95 8.70 14.89
CA SER A 51 -9.63 10.02 14.37
C SER A 51 -9.76 10.03 12.87
N PHE A 52 -10.63 10.88 12.35
CA PHE A 52 -10.86 11.05 10.92
C PHE A 52 -9.57 11.47 10.18
N TYR A 53 -8.80 12.39 10.78
CA TYR A 53 -7.56 12.88 10.20
C TYR A 53 -6.50 11.77 10.06
N LEU A 54 -6.31 10.95 11.10
CA LEU A 54 -5.35 9.85 11.07
C LEU A 54 -5.76 8.76 10.09
N ALA A 55 -7.05 8.43 10.02
CA ALA A 55 -7.56 7.46 9.05
C ALA A 55 -7.32 7.90 7.60
N THR A 56 -7.51 9.20 7.32
CA THR A 56 -7.28 9.76 5.98
C THR A 56 -5.80 9.82 5.65
N ILE A 57 -4.93 10.21 6.60
CA ILE A 57 -3.48 10.20 6.44
C ILE A 57 -2.96 8.77 6.17
N ALA A 58 -3.50 7.77 6.87
CA ALA A 58 -3.08 6.38 6.74
C ALA A 58 -3.35 5.79 5.36
N ILE A 59 -4.40 6.24 4.68
CA ILE A 59 -4.81 5.69 3.37
C ILE A 59 -3.91 6.17 2.23
N ILE A 60 -3.40 7.41 2.29
CA ILE A 60 -2.65 8.03 1.19
C ILE A 60 -1.41 7.21 0.80
N PRO A 61 -0.53 6.78 1.73
CA PRO A 61 0.63 5.94 1.39
C PRO A 61 0.24 4.59 0.78
N ASN A 62 -0.94 4.07 1.10
CA ASN A 62 -1.41 2.77 0.62
C ASN A 62 -1.92 2.83 -0.84
N ILE A 63 -2.35 3.99 -1.32
CA ILE A 63 -2.76 4.18 -2.70
C ILE A 63 -1.55 4.14 -3.64
N LEU A 64 -0.41 4.70 -3.23
CA LEU A 64 0.77 4.87 -4.06
C LEU A 64 1.30 3.55 -4.65
N PRO A 65 1.57 2.48 -3.87
CA PRO A 65 2.08 1.22 -4.44
C PRO A 65 1.08 0.54 -5.36
N VAL A 66 -0.22 0.62 -5.07
CA VAL A 66 -1.27 0.04 -5.93
C VAL A 66 -1.34 0.75 -7.29
N VAL A 67 -1.38 2.08 -7.27
CA VAL A 67 -1.42 2.88 -8.50
C VAL A 67 -0.15 2.69 -9.33
N LEU A 68 1.01 2.64 -8.68
CA LEU A 68 2.29 2.45 -9.37
C LEU A 68 2.36 1.08 -10.05
N VAL A 69 1.96 0.02 -9.36
CA VAL A 69 1.99 -1.35 -9.90
C VAL A 69 0.98 -1.51 -11.03
N LEU A 70 -0.26 -1.08 -10.84
CA LEU A 70 -1.28 -1.16 -11.91
C LEU A 70 -0.89 -0.28 -13.10
N GLY A 71 -0.30 0.89 -12.87
CA GLY A 71 0.24 1.75 -13.91
C GLY A 71 1.40 1.12 -14.68
N ALA A 72 2.32 0.45 -13.99
CA ALA A 72 3.43 -0.25 -14.61
C ALA A 72 2.95 -1.46 -15.46
N LEU A 73 1.98 -2.23 -14.97
CA LEU A 73 1.35 -3.30 -15.73
C LEU A 73 0.68 -2.78 -16.99
N GLY A 74 -0.05 -1.67 -16.89
CA GLY A 74 -0.69 -1.03 -18.05
C GLY A 74 0.31 -0.48 -19.06
N TRP A 75 1.45 0.07 -18.60
CA TRP A 75 2.49 0.58 -19.49
C TRP A 75 3.25 -0.53 -20.24
N MET A 76 3.33 -1.71 -19.65
CA MET A 76 3.99 -2.88 -20.27
C MET A 76 3.04 -3.71 -21.12
N ASP A 77 1.80 -3.24 -21.36
CA ASP A 77 0.75 -3.98 -22.09
C ASP A 77 0.50 -5.39 -21.55
N ILE A 78 0.73 -5.60 -20.24
CA ILE A 78 0.48 -6.89 -19.60
C ILE A 78 -1.03 -7.01 -19.33
N PRO A 79 -1.69 -8.05 -19.88
CA PRO A 79 -3.13 -8.21 -19.69
C PRO A 79 -3.46 -8.46 -18.23
N LEU A 80 -4.60 -7.91 -17.78
CA LEU A 80 -5.13 -8.19 -16.46
C LEU A 80 -5.60 -9.64 -16.39
N ASP A 81 -4.79 -10.46 -15.76
CA ASP A 81 -5.05 -11.85 -15.46
C ASP A 81 -5.33 -12.04 -13.96
N LEU A 82 -5.79 -13.19 -13.54
CA LEU A 82 -6.03 -13.54 -12.13
C LEU A 82 -4.80 -13.25 -11.27
N MET A 83 -3.60 -13.54 -11.77
CA MET A 83 -2.35 -13.29 -11.04
C MET A 83 -2.07 -11.80 -10.85
N THR A 84 -2.31 -10.98 -11.86
CA THR A 84 -2.10 -9.52 -11.78
C THR A 84 -3.10 -8.84 -10.83
N ILE A 85 -4.34 -9.34 -10.77
CA ILE A 85 -5.35 -8.90 -9.81
C ILE A 85 -4.92 -9.21 -8.37
N MET A 86 -4.34 -10.39 -8.13
CA MET A 86 -3.83 -10.78 -6.82
C MET A 86 -2.67 -9.89 -6.35
N ILE A 87 -1.84 -9.35 -7.26
CA ILE A 87 -0.76 -8.41 -6.89
C ILE A 87 -1.31 -7.21 -6.15
N ALA A 88 -2.36 -6.58 -6.68
CA ALA A 88 -2.97 -5.41 -6.06
C ALA A 88 -3.54 -5.73 -4.66
N ALA A 89 -4.21 -6.87 -4.50
CA ALA A 89 -4.78 -7.29 -3.22
C ALA A 89 -3.70 -7.58 -2.16
N VAL A 90 -2.65 -8.32 -2.52
CA VAL A 90 -1.52 -8.62 -1.62
C VAL A 90 -0.78 -7.35 -1.23
N THR A 91 -0.47 -6.51 -2.21
CA THR A 91 0.22 -5.23 -1.99
C THR A 91 -0.55 -4.33 -1.02
N LEU A 92 -1.87 -4.21 -1.24
CA LEU A 92 -2.72 -3.39 -0.39
C LEU A 92 -2.74 -3.91 1.05
N GLY A 93 -2.89 -5.23 1.25
CA GLY A 93 -2.90 -5.82 2.59
C GLY A 93 -1.63 -5.52 3.38
N ILE A 94 -0.46 -5.68 2.75
CA ILE A 94 0.83 -5.46 3.42
C ILE A 94 1.11 -3.95 3.64
N ALA A 95 0.72 -3.10 2.68
CA ALA A 95 0.86 -1.65 2.84
C ALA A 95 0.03 -1.12 4.01
N VAL A 96 -1.19 -1.63 4.18
CA VAL A 96 -2.08 -1.33 5.32
C VAL A 96 -1.43 -1.73 6.63
N ASP A 97 -0.80 -2.90 6.69
CA ASP A 97 -0.10 -3.41 7.89
C ASP A 97 1.03 -2.45 8.31
N PHE A 98 1.83 -1.98 7.37
CA PHE A 98 2.87 -0.99 7.63
C PHE A 98 2.31 0.31 8.19
N ALA A 99 1.21 0.81 7.63
CA ALA A 99 0.57 2.02 8.11
C ALA A 99 0.04 1.86 9.54
N ILE A 100 -0.60 0.73 9.87
CA ILE A 100 -1.10 0.44 11.21
C ILE A 100 0.05 0.44 12.23
N HIS A 101 1.09 -0.33 11.98
CA HIS A 101 2.22 -0.45 12.90
C HIS A 101 2.92 0.89 13.11
N TYR A 102 3.14 1.65 12.04
CA TYR A 102 3.80 2.95 12.13
C TYR A 102 2.97 3.96 12.92
N ILE A 103 1.69 4.13 12.59
CA ILE A 103 0.81 5.11 13.25
C ILE A 103 0.56 4.73 14.71
N THR A 104 0.34 3.46 15.02
CA THR A 104 0.13 2.99 16.40
C THR A 104 1.37 3.29 17.26
N ARG A 105 2.57 3.04 16.72
CA ARG A 105 3.80 3.37 17.43
C ARG A 105 3.98 4.88 17.60
N PHE A 106 3.66 5.63 16.57
CA PHE A 106 3.73 7.10 16.63
C PHE A 106 2.78 7.67 17.68
N GLN A 107 1.54 7.18 17.76
CA GLN A 107 0.57 7.57 18.81
C GLN A 107 1.04 7.22 20.20
N TYR A 108 1.77 6.11 20.36
CA TYR A 108 2.29 5.67 21.66
C TYR A 108 3.48 6.53 22.14
N GLU A 109 4.37 6.92 21.21
CA GLU A 109 5.57 7.68 21.52
C GLU A 109 5.34 9.20 21.64
N PHE A 110 4.38 9.73 20.91
CA PHE A 110 4.12 11.17 20.82
C PHE A 110 3.79 11.85 22.16
N PRO A 111 3.02 11.24 23.10
CA PRO A 111 2.70 11.88 24.37
C PRO A 111 3.89 12.17 25.27
N ASN A 112 5.04 11.49 25.06
CA ASN A 112 6.21 11.61 25.94
C ASN A 112 6.85 13.00 25.85
N ASP A 113 7.07 13.52 24.63
CA ASP A 113 7.78 14.79 24.42
C ASP A 113 6.95 15.82 23.65
N ARG A 114 5.83 15.39 23.05
CA ARG A 114 4.99 16.20 22.13
C ARG A 114 5.78 16.90 21.03
N ASP A 115 6.87 16.29 20.58
CA ASP A 115 7.69 16.71 19.46
C ASP A 115 7.55 15.70 18.32
N TYR A 116 7.04 16.15 17.16
CA TYR A 116 6.81 15.30 16.00
C TYR A 116 8.10 14.77 15.41
N ILE A 117 9.15 15.60 15.38
CA ILE A 117 10.44 15.23 14.77
C ILE A 117 11.17 14.21 15.64
N ALA A 118 11.26 14.43 16.95
CA ALA A 118 11.87 13.49 17.88
C ALA A 118 11.12 12.15 17.90
N THR A 119 9.79 12.19 17.88
CA THR A 119 8.95 11.00 17.78
C THR A 119 9.19 10.24 16.47
N MET A 120 9.30 10.93 15.34
CA MET A 120 9.61 10.32 14.04
C MET A 120 10.94 9.56 14.10
N TYR A 121 12.01 10.15 14.63
CA TYR A 121 13.31 9.48 14.75
C TYR A 121 13.22 8.23 15.64
N ARG A 122 12.49 8.27 16.75
CA ARG A 122 12.27 7.08 17.60
C ARG A 122 11.50 6.00 16.88
N CYS A 123 10.44 6.35 16.13
CA CYS A 123 9.67 5.41 15.34
C CYS A 123 10.52 4.77 14.23
N HIS A 124 11.38 5.54 13.55
CA HIS A 124 12.29 5.00 12.54
C HIS A 124 13.29 4.01 13.13
N ASN A 125 13.84 4.31 14.30
CA ASN A 125 14.80 3.43 14.96
C ASN A 125 14.19 2.13 15.51
N THR A 126 12.89 2.11 15.79
CA THR A 126 12.18 0.95 16.33
C THR A 126 11.40 0.21 15.24
N ILE A 127 10.24 0.74 14.88
CA ILE A 127 9.34 0.11 13.89
C ILE A 127 9.90 0.17 12.48
N GLY A 128 10.57 1.26 12.08
CA GLY A 128 11.20 1.37 10.77
C GLY A 128 12.18 0.24 10.48
N ARG A 129 12.99 -0.16 11.46
CA ARG A 129 13.87 -1.34 11.35
C ARG A 129 13.10 -2.64 11.19
N ALA A 130 12.04 -2.84 11.98
CA ALA A 130 11.21 -4.05 11.86
C ALA A 130 10.56 -4.15 10.49
N MET A 131 9.98 -3.06 9.99
CA MET A 131 9.38 -2.98 8.64
C MET A 131 10.41 -3.27 7.54
N TRP A 132 11.65 -2.79 7.69
CA TRP A 132 12.74 -3.07 6.77
C TRP A 132 13.06 -4.56 6.69
N TYR A 133 13.25 -5.24 7.83
CA TYR A 133 13.52 -6.68 7.86
C TYR A 133 12.35 -7.49 7.29
N THR A 134 11.12 -7.14 7.65
CA THR A 134 9.92 -7.79 7.12
C THR A 134 9.83 -7.64 5.60
N SER A 135 10.06 -6.44 5.09
CA SER A 135 10.04 -6.17 3.65
C SER A 135 11.10 -6.97 2.90
N ILE A 136 12.34 -7.03 3.40
CA ILE A 136 13.41 -7.83 2.77
C ILE A 136 12.99 -9.31 2.73
N THR A 137 12.47 -9.85 3.82
CA THR A 137 12.04 -11.25 3.89
C THR A 137 10.94 -11.55 2.86
N ILE A 138 9.98 -10.65 2.72
CA ILE A 138 8.88 -10.78 1.76
C ILE A 138 9.42 -10.67 0.33
N ILE A 139 10.28 -9.68 0.03
CA ILE A 139 10.88 -9.49 -1.30
C ILE A 139 11.68 -10.74 -1.70
N VAL A 140 12.49 -11.29 -0.81
CA VAL A 140 13.24 -12.53 -1.05
C VAL A 140 12.28 -13.70 -1.31
N GLY A 141 11.21 -13.83 -0.52
CA GLY A 141 10.19 -14.85 -0.72
C GLY A 141 9.53 -14.78 -2.09
N PHE A 142 9.12 -13.59 -2.52
CA PHE A 142 8.52 -13.40 -3.85
C PHE A 142 9.54 -13.49 -4.99
N SER A 143 10.80 -13.16 -4.76
CA SER A 143 11.87 -13.31 -5.75
C SER A 143 12.08 -14.77 -6.16
N ILE A 144 11.79 -15.74 -5.31
CA ILE A 144 11.85 -17.17 -5.65
C ILE A 144 10.86 -17.52 -6.77
N LEU A 145 9.70 -16.84 -6.84
CA LEU A 145 8.71 -17.07 -7.88
C LEU A 145 9.21 -16.69 -9.28
N VAL A 146 10.23 -15.84 -9.37
CA VAL A 146 10.86 -15.46 -10.65
C VAL A 146 11.59 -16.64 -11.29
N LEU A 147 11.98 -17.64 -10.51
CA LEU A 147 12.57 -18.89 -11.00
C LEU A 147 11.56 -19.88 -11.60
N SER A 148 10.28 -19.55 -11.56
CA SER A 148 9.21 -20.38 -12.15
C SER A 148 9.30 -20.42 -13.68
N ASN A 149 8.89 -21.53 -14.29
CA ASN A 149 8.72 -21.64 -15.74
C ASN A 149 7.36 -21.09 -16.24
N PHE A 150 6.49 -20.63 -15.33
CA PHE A 150 5.17 -20.11 -15.65
C PHE A 150 5.17 -18.59 -15.67
N ILE A 151 4.99 -18.00 -16.85
CA ILE A 151 5.13 -16.56 -17.10
C ILE A 151 4.27 -15.69 -16.15
N PRO A 152 2.97 -15.99 -15.89
CA PRO A 152 2.18 -15.19 -14.95
C PRO A 152 2.75 -15.19 -13.52
N THR A 153 3.34 -16.31 -13.06
CA THR A 153 3.98 -16.39 -11.75
C THR A 153 5.24 -15.54 -11.67
N ILE A 154 6.01 -15.45 -12.76
CA ILE A 154 7.18 -14.57 -12.84
C ILE A 154 6.75 -13.11 -12.68
N TYR A 155 5.74 -12.67 -13.42
CA TYR A 155 5.20 -11.31 -13.28
C TYR A 155 4.67 -11.05 -11.87
N PHE A 156 3.95 -12.01 -11.30
CA PHE A 156 3.47 -11.92 -9.93
C PHE A 156 4.61 -11.68 -8.94
N GLY A 157 5.70 -12.45 -9.04
CA GLY A 157 6.87 -12.31 -8.16
C GLY A 157 7.55 -10.95 -8.30
N ILE A 158 7.82 -10.50 -9.54
CA ILE A 158 8.50 -9.23 -9.82
C ILE A 158 7.67 -8.05 -9.34
N PHE A 159 6.40 -7.96 -9.75
CA PHE A 159 5.55 -6.81 -9.42
C PHE A 159 5.17 -6.76 -7.95
N THR A 160 4.99 -7.91 -7.28
CA THR A 160 4.76 -7.93 -5.84
C THR A 160 6.03 -7.49 -5.09
N GLY A 161 7.20 -7.94 -5.50
CA GLY A 161 8.48 -7.47 -4.94
C GLY A 161 8.67 -5.97 -5.11
N LEU A 162 8.40 -5.43 -6.31
CA LEU A 162 8.45 -3.99 -6.59
C LEU A 162 7.45 -3.23 -5.73
N ALA A 163 6.21 -3.71 -5.64
CA ALA A 163 5.16 -3.13 -4.82
C ALA A 163 5.55 -3.02 -3.35
N MET A 164 6.24 -4.04 -2.83
CA MET A 164 6.74 -4.07 -1.45
C MET A 164 7.79 -2.99 -1.19
N VAL A 165 8.73 -2.79 -2.13
CA VAL A 165 9.72 -1.70 -2.02
C VAL A 165 9.01 -0.35 -1.97
N VAL A 166 8.06 -0.12 -2.87
CA VAL A 166 7.30 1.14 -2.93
C VAL A 166 6.45 1.35 -1.67
N ALA A 167 5.78 0.29 -1.19
CA ALA A 167 4.97 0.35 0.03
C ALA A 167 5.82 0.68 1.27
N LEU A 168 7.00 0.06 1.39
CA LEU A 168 7.94 0.37 2.46
C LEU A 168 8.40 1.83 2.41
N LEU A 169 8.84 2.29 1.23
CA LEU A 169 9.28 3.67 1.03
C LEU A 169 8.16 4.66 1.34
N ALA A 170 6.95 4.42 0.84
CA ALA A 170 5.79 5.26 1.12
C ALA A 170 5.46 5.31 2.62
N SER A 171 5.51 4.18 3.31
CA SER A 171 5.20 4.12 4.74
C SER A 171 6.29 4.76 5.63
N VAL A 172 7.56 4.70 5.20
CA VAL A 172 8.67 5.27 6.00
C VAL A 172 8.91 6.74 5.68
N THR A 173 8.59 7.21 4.46
CA THR A 173 8.83 8.61 4.05
C THR A 173 7.56 9.44 4.01
N LEU A 174 6.55 9.00 3.23
CA LEU A 174 5.34 9.79 3.00
C LEU A 174 4.44 9.87 4.24
N LEU A 175 4.31 8.77 4.98
CA LEU A 175 3.42 8.71 6.12
C LEU A 175 3.87 9.63 7.27
N PRO A 176 5.15 9.64 7.74
CA PRO A 176 5.59 10.59 8.74
C PRO A 176 5.54 12.05 8.24
N LEU A 177 5.84 12.28 6.96
CA LEU A 177 5.73 13.62 6.36
C LEU A 177 4.30 14.15 6.46
N LEU A 178 3.30 13.32 6.16
CA LEU A 178 1.89 13.68 6.27
C LEU A 178 1.47 13.92 7.74
N ILE A 179 1.94 13.09 8.68
CA ILE A 179 1.66 13.27 10.10
C ILE A 179 2.26 14.59 10.61
N ILE A 180 3.48 14.93 10.23
CA ILE A 180 4.14 16.17 10.63
C ILE A 180 3.45 17.39 9.98
N SER A 181 3.04 17.27 8.71
CA SER A 181 2.39 18.37 7.99
C SER A 181 1.00 18.70 8.53
N TRP A 182 0.21 17.68 8.85
CA TRP A 182 -1.20 17.85 9.27
C TRP A 182 -1.37 17.94 10.79
N LYS A 183 -0.34 17.58 11.57
CA LYS A 183 -0.31 17.63 13.04
C LYS A 183 -1.58 17.11 13.72
N PRO A 184 -2.05 15.88 13.39
CA PRO A 184 -3.35 15.36 13.85
C PRO A 184 -3.39 15.04 15.34
N LEU A 185 -2.24 14.94 16.02
CA LEU A 185 -2.13 14.56 17.44
C LEU A 185 -2.11 15.76 18.41
N GLY A 186 -2.25 16.99 17.89
CA GLY A 186 -2.33 18.20 18.70
C GLY A 186 -1.10 19.11 18.60
N ARG A 187 -1.07 20.18 19.40
CA ARG A 187 0.00 21.18 19.39
C ARG A 187 1.31 20.61 19.95
N GLU A 188 2.40 20.94 19.28
CA GLU A 188 3.75 20.75 19.82
C GLU A 188 3.96 21.65 21.04
N THR A 189 4.52 21.09 22.10
CA THR A 189 5.12 21.88 23.18
C THR A 189 6.61 22.04 22.89
N VAL A 190 6.93 22.79 21.82
CA VAL A 190 8.31 23.16 21.52
C VAL A 190 8.74 24.19 22.57
N GLY A 191 9.68 23.80 23.44
CA GLY A 191 10.49 24.72 24.27
C GLY A 191 9.82 25.24 25.52
N GLN A 192 9.43 24.35 26.45
CA GLN A 192 9.71 24.68 27.86
C GLN A 192 11.06 24.02 28.20
N GLU A 193 12.15 24.71 27.85
CA GLU A 193 13.38 24.59 28.61
C GLU A 193 12.99 24.74 30.08
N THR A 194 13.15 23.69 30.85
CA THR A 194 13.09 23.75 32.30
C THR A 194 14.07 24.85 32.70
N PRO A 195 13.63 25.97 33.33
CA PRO A 195 14.58 26.97 33.76
C PRO A 195 15.52 26.30 34.75
N ALA A 196 16.81 26.25 34.37
CA ALA A 196 17.91 25.72 35.16
C ALA A 196 18.19 26.61 36.40
N HIS A 197 17.15 26.96 37.15
CA HIS A 197 17.24 27.92 38.27
C HIS A 197 16.75 27.37 39.61
N GLU A 198 16.67 26.06 39.79
CA GLU A 198 16.24 25.50 41.09
C GLU A 198 17.16 24.42 41.68
N VAL A 199 18.43 24.39 41.28
CA VAL A 199 19.45 23.49 41.89
C VAL A 199 20.59 24.30 42.54
N ALA A 200 20.37 25.56 42.87
CA ALA A 200 21.39 26.40 43.57
C ALA A 200 20.90 26.98 44.90
N SER A 201 20.04 26.26 45.65
CA SER A 201 19.71 26.64 47.03
C SER A 201 19.23 25.44 47.85
N GLU A 202 20.13 24.48 48.13
CA GLU A 202 20.11 23.71 49.37
C GLU A 202 21.53 23.20 49.66
#